data_f1418acfde375f975c6a3887b44113ce
#
_entry.id   f1418acfde375f975c6a3887b44113ce
#
_cell.length_a   1.000
_cell.length_b   1.000
_cell.length_c   1.000
_cell.angle_alpha   90.00
_cell.angle_beta   90.00
_cell.angle_gamma   90.00
#
_symmetry.space_group_name_H-M   'P 1'
#
loop_
_entity.id
_entity.type
_entity.pdbx_description
1 polymer ?
#
loop_
_entity_poly.entity_id
_entity_poly.type
_entity_poly.pdbx_seq_one_letter_code
_entity_poly.pdbx_strand_id
1 'polypeptide(L)'
;NYFGVTCDPSIAYDENFDPPQEPFDPPQAISRRNFVELCSLLVGEDEEKFEELWRHMGLSIDWSMTYTTIGTVSQQISQNGFLQMVNRGAAYLSDAPTMWDVDFKTAVAQAEIEDREKGGKFFKLKFHFLDEATNKASEEYLTIETTRPELIAADVAIVVNPEDENLKHLIGRKVLTPIFSIPLEIFPHHLADPKKGSGAAMVSTWGDITDVIWWRELDLPVHCLIGRDGRVLDIEGGLAKFGSIDPENADKNFARIIGKFMNQARNEMAVMLEESGDILEDPR
;
A
#
# COMPACT_ATOMS: atom_id res chain seq x y z
N ASN A 1 -14.95 5.38 -18.51
CA ASN A 1 -16.26 6.08 -18.39
C ASN A 1 -16.93 6.33 -19.74
N TYR A 2 -16.20 6.68 -20.81
CA TYR A 2 -16.79 7.03 -22.11
C TYR A 2 -17.69 5.93 -22.69
N PHE A 3 -17.23 4.68 -22.63
CA PHE A 3 -18.01 3.53 -23.11
C PHE A 3 -18.78 2.78 -22.00
N GLY A 4 -18.70 3.24 -20.75
CA GLY A 4 -19.30 2.52 -19.63
C GLY A 4 -18.71 1.12 -19.43
N VAL A 5 -17.39 0.96 -19.57
CA VAL A 5 -16.72 -0.33 -19.42
C VAL A 5 -15.64 -0.28 -18.33
N THR A 6 -15.36 -1.44 -17.71
CA THR A 6 -14.26 -1.65 -16.78
C THR A 6 -13.38 -2.79 -17.27
N CYS A 7 -12.09 -2.71 -17.00
CA CYS A 7 -11.14 -3.76 -17.36
C CYS A 7 -11.13 -4.86 -16.30
N ASP A 8 -11.39 -6.12 -16.70
CA ASP A 8 -11.20 -7.29 -15.87
C ASP A 8 -10.25 -8.29 -16.57
N PRO A 9 -9.01 -8.46 -16.07
CA PRO A 9 -8.05 -9.38 -16.69
C PRO A 9 -8.45 -10.85 -16.64
N SER A 10 -9.44 -11.23 -15.82
CA SER A 10 -9.94 -12.60 -15.73
C SER A 10 -10.90 -12.98 -16.87
N ILE A 11 -11.44 -11.97 -17.56
CA ILE A 11 -12.35 -12.18 -18.70
C ILE A 11 -11.54 -12.51 -19.95
N ALA A 12 -11.96 -13.55 -20.66
CA ALA A 12 -11.32 -13.93 -21.92
C ALA A 12 -11.56 -12.86 -23.01
N TYR A 13 -10.60 -12.75 -23.93
CA TYR A 13 -10.74 -11.88 -25.09
C TYR A 13 -11.90 -12.31 -25.98
N ASP A 14 -12.75 -11.36 -26.35
CA ASP A 14 -13.82 -11.54 -27.31
C ASP A 14 -13.45 -10.85 -28.63
N GLU A 15 -13.19 -11.64 -29.67
CA GLU A 15 -12.82 -11.12 -30.99
C GLU A 15 -13.98 -10.47 -31.74
N ASN A 16 -15.22 -10.70 -31.29
CA ASN A 16 -16.43 -10.12 -31.87
C ASN A 16 -16.98 -8.96 -31.02
N PHE A 17 -16.22 -8.48 -30.08
CA PHE A 17 -16.63 -7.37 -29.25
C PHE A 17 -16.68 -6.07 -30.07
N ASP A 18 -17.86 -5.52 -30.22
CA ASP A 18 -18.07 -4.23 -30.89
C ASP A 18 -18.12 -3.09 -29.89
N PRO A 19 -17.49 -1.92 -30.19
CA PRO A 19 -17.61 -0.72 -29.36
C PRO A 19 -19.08 -0.33 -29.18
N PRO A 20 -19.53 -0.08 -27.92
CA PRO A 20 -20.91 0.35 -27.69
C PRO A 20 -21.13 1.75 -28.24
N GLN A 21 -22.28 1.98 -28.87
CA GLN A 21 -22.67 3.30 -29.38
C GLN A 21 -23.08 4.25 -28.23
N GLU A 22 -23.58 3.70 -27.13
CA GLU A 22 -23.89 4.41 -25.89
C GLU A 22 -23.21 3.73 -24.72
N PRO A 23 -22.80 4.49 -23.68
CA PRO A 23 -22.17 3.90 -22.50
C PRO A 23 -23.07 2.87 -21.82
N PHE A 24 -22.50 1.75 -21.40
CA PHE A 24 -23.24 0.80 -20.57
C PHE A 24 -23.55 1.42 -19.19
N ASP A 25 -24.79 1.26 -18.73
CA ASP A 25 -25.26 1.63 -17.42
C ASP A 25 -26.09 0.49 -16.81
N PRO A 26 -25.60 -0.22 -15.79
CA PRO A 26 -24.32 -0.07 -15.10
C PRO A 26 -23.11 -0.46 -15.97
N PRO A 27 -21.88 -0.01 -15.61
CA PRO A 27 -20.67 -0.34 -16.36
C PRO A 27 -20.44 -1.84 -16.49
N GLN A 28 -20.06 -2.29 -17.68
CA GLN A 28 -19.79 -3.69 -17.99
C GLN A 28 -18.29 -4.00 -17.90
N ALA A 29 -17.95 -5.13 -17.25
CA ALA A 29 -16.57 -5.62 -17.24
C ALA A 29 -16.25 -6.32 -18.59
N ILE A 30 -15.08 -5.99 -19.16
CA ILE A 30 -14.57 -6.57 -20.40
C ILE A 30 -13.13 -7.02 -20.24
N SER A 31 -12.65 -7.86 -21.17
CA SER A 31 -11.28 -8.33 -21.17
C SER A 31 -10.29 -7.16 -21.30
N ARG A 32 -9.08 -7.35 -20.76
CA ARG A 32 -8.01 -6.35 -20.89
C ARG A 32 -7.72 -6.02 -22.36
N ARG A 33 -7.75 -7.00 -23.25
CA ARG A 33 -7.43 -6.78 -24.67
C ARG A 33 -8.51 -5.96 -25.37
N ASN A 34 -9.79 -6.27 -25.16
CA ASN A 34 -10.89 -5.46 -25.71
C ASN A 34 -10.86 -4.03 -25.13
N PHE A 35 -10.54 -3.88 -23.85
CA PHE A 35 -10.39 -2.56 -23.24
C PHE A 35 -9.28 -1.73 -23.91
N VAL A 36 -8.12 -2.34 -24.19
CA VAL A 36 -7.01 -1.67 -24.89
C VAL A 36 -7.40 -1.30 -26.33
N GLU A 37 -8.14 -2.17 -27.03
CA GLU A 37 -8.65 -1.91 -28.38
C GLU A 37 -9.60 -0.70 -28.40
N LEU A 38 -10.53 -0.61 -27.42
CA LEU A 38 -11.40 0.56 -27.25
C LEU A 38 -10.62 1.85 -26.94
N CYS A 39 -9.64 1.78 -26.07
CA CYS A 39 -8.80 2.93 -25.77
C CYS A 39 -8.05 3.42 -26.99
N SER A 40 -7.52 2.51 -27.81
CA SER A 40 -6.81 2.86 -29.05
C SER A 40 -7.72 3.51 -30.08
N LEU A 41 -8.96 3.06 -30.17
CA LEU A 41 -9.97 3.67 -31.04
C LEU A 41 -10.27 5.11 -30.62
N LEU A 42 -10.56 5.32 -29.33
CA LEU A 42 -10.87 6.64 -28.78
C LEU A 42 -9.69 7.62 -28.93
N VAL A 43 -8.45 7.15 -28.68
CA VAL A 43 -7.26 7.98 -28.86
C VAL A 43 -7.13 8.45 -30.31
N GLY A 44 -7.39 7.58 -31.29
CA GLY A 44 -7.35 7.97 -32.69
C GLY A 44 -8.37 9.07 -33.05
N GLU A 45 -9.59 8.96 -32.53
CA GLU A 45 -10.62 9.98 -32.72
C GLU A 45 -10.26 11.32 -32.03
N ASP A 46 -9.67 11.26 -30.85
CA ASP A 46 -9.26 12.44 -30.10
C ASP A 46 -8.05 13.14 -30.75
N GLU A 47 -7.09 12.38 -31.28
CA GLU A 47 -5.93 12.93 -32.00
C GLU A 47 -6.39 13.77 -33.23
N GLU A 48 -7.36 13.28 -34.00
CA GLU A 48 -7.93 14.04 -35.14
C GLU A 48 -8.58 15.36 -34.70
N LYS A 49 -9.39 15.33 -33.64
CA LYS A 49 -10.04 16.52 -33.08
C LYS A 49 -9.04 17.53 -32.51
N PHE A 50 -7.99 17.08 -31.84
CA PHE A 50 -6.92 17.92 -31.36
C PHE A 50 -6.14 18.57 -32.51
N GLU A 51 -5.82 17.84 -33.58
CA GLU A 51 -5.17 18.36 -34.75
C GLU A 51 -6.02 19.46 -35.42
N GLU A 52 -7.33 19.21 -35.62
CA GLU A 52 -8.26 20.19 -36.16
C GLU A 52 -8.28 21.48 -35.33
N LEU A 53 -8.36 21.37 -34.00
CA LEU A 53 -8.35 22.49 -33.09
C LEU A 53 -7.06 23.30 -33.20
N TRP A 54 -5.91 22.65 -33.21
CA TRP A 54 -4.62 23.32 -33.28
C TRP A 54 -4.37 23.98 -34.63
N ARG A 55 -4.85 23.39 -35.74
CA ARG A 55 -4.84 24.00 -37.06
C ARG A 55 -5.72 25.26 -37.08
N HIS A 56 -6.91 25.19 -36.44
CA HIS A 56 -7.80 26.34 -36.33
C HIS A 56 -7.19 27.48 -35.52
N MET A 57 -6.45 27.16 -34.44
CA MET A 57 -5.71 28.14 -33.64
C MET A 57 -4.50 28.74 -34.35
N GLY A 58 -4.13 28.23 -35.51
CA GLY A 58 -3.02 28.73 -36.32
C GLY A 58 -1.64 28.43 -35.74
N LEU A 59 -1.48 27.30 -35.02
CA LEU A 59 -0.18 26.87 -34.49
C LEU A 59 0.80 26.60 -35.65
N SER A 60 2.03 27.11 -35.53
CA SER A 60 3.09 26.94 -36.50
C SER A 60 3.77 25.58 -36.34
N ILE A 61 3.10 24.51 -36.74
CA ILE A 61 3.56 23.12 -36.64
C ILE A 61 3.69 22.54 -38.05
N ASP A 62 4.77 21.78 -38.29
CA ASP A 62 4.90 20.95 -39.48
C ASP A 62 4.18 19.62 -39.26
N TRP A 63 2.95 19.53 -39.72
CA TRP A 63 2.07 18.37 -39.58
C TRP A 63 2.56 17.14 -40.37
N SER A 64 3.57 17.27 -41.22
CA SER A 64 4.18 16.12 -41.90
C SER A 64 5.19 15.40 -40.99
N MET A 65 5.60 16.00 -39.89
CA MET A 65 6.56 15.48 -38.92
C MET A 65 5.95 14.93 -37.66
N THR A 66 4.71 14.46 -37.71
CA THR A 66 4.00 13.86 -36.57
C THR A 66 4.53 12.46 -36.26
N TYR A 67 4.54 12.13 -35.00
CA TYR A 67 4.70 10.75 -34.51
C TYR A 67 3.78 10.48 -33.34
N THR A 68 3.40 9.23 -33.11
CA THR A 68 2.62 8.83 -31.96
C THR A 68 3.49 8.06 -30.97
N THR A 69 3.33 8.36 -29.67
CA THR A 69 4.11 7.69 -28.60
C THR A 69 3.76 6.20 -28.51
N ILE A 70 2.54 5.80 -28.89
CA ILE A 70 2.07 4.41 -28.93
C ILE A 70 2.22 3.76 -30.31
N GLY A 71 2.78 4.46 -31.29
CA GLY A 71 3.04 3.95 -32.64
C GLY A 71 4.10 2.85 -32.64
N THR A 72 4.03 1.97 -33.65
CA THR A 72 4.93 0.80 -33.77
C THR A 72 6.40 1.16 -33.70
N VAL A 73 6.83 2.25 -34.36
CA VAL A 73 8.23 2.70 -34.37
C VAL A 73 8.66 3.18 -32.97
N SER A 74 7.81 3.97 -32.31
CA SER A 74 8.06 4.46 -30.96
C SER A 74 8.15 3.31 -29.94
N GLN A 75 7.28 2.32 -30.05
CA GLN A 75 7.32 1.10 -29.24
C GLN A 75 8.62 0.32 -29.44
N GLN A 76 9.05 0.10 -30.69
CA GLN A 76 10.29 -0.61 -31.00
C GLN A 76 11.51 0.11 -30.40
N ILE A 77 11.58 1.43 -30.54
CA ILE A 77 12.67 2.23 -29.99
C ILE A 77 12.69 2.15 -28.46
N SER A 78 11.55 2.33 -27.81
CA SER A 78 11.41 2.26 -26.36
C SER A 78 11.77 0.87 -25.81
N GLN A 79 11.28 -0.19 -26.43
CA GLN A 79 11.60 -1.57 -26.04
C GLN A 79 13.07 -1.90 -26.22
N ASN A 80 13.69 -1.48 -27.33
CA ASN A 80 15.12 -1.65 -27.55
C ASN A 80 15.95 -0.88 -26.51
N GLY A 81 15.56 0.35 -26.18
CA GLY A 81 16.18 1.13 -25.12
C GLY A 81 16.11 0.44 -23.77
N PHE A 82 14.94 -0.08 -23.41
CA PHE A 82 14.75 -0.85 -22.17
C PHE A 82 15.61 -2.11 -22.12
N LEU A 83 15.64 -2.90 -23.21
CA LEU A 83 16.48 -4.10 -23.28
C LEU A 83 17.97 -3.78 -23.14
N GLN A 84 18.45 -2.65 -23.69
CA GLN A 84 19.82 -2.21 -23.49
C GLN A 84 20.10 -1.85 -22.02
N MET A 85 19.15 -1.22 -21.32
CA MET A 85 19.29 -0.94 -19.88
C MET A 85 19.34 -2.21 -19.05
N VAL A 86 18.49 -3.21 -19.36
CA VAL A 86 18.55 -4.54 -18.71
C VAL A 86 19.91 -5.20 -18.94
N ASN A 87 20.40 -5.21 -20.17
CA ASN A 87 21.70 -5.81 -20.50
C ASN A 87 22.89 -5.14 -19.80
N ARG A 88 22.77 -3.86 -19.47
CA ARG A 88 23.78 -3.09 -18.73
C ARG A 88 23.60 -3.18 -17.21
N GLY A 89 22.58 -3.87 -16.71
CA GLY A 89 22.22 -3.94 -15.29
C GLY A 89 21.64 -2.64 -14.72
N ALA A 90 21.31 -1.67 -15.57
CA ALA A 90 20.70 -0.39 -15.16
C ALA A 90 19.18 -0.52 -14.89
N ALA A 91 18.53 -1.52 -15.47
CA ALA A 91 17.15 -1.91 -15.16
C ALA A 91 17.13 -3.35 -14.63
N TYR A 92 16.50 -3.56 -13.52
CA TYR A 92 16.38 -4.85 -12.83
C TYR A 92 15.04 -4.98 -12.16
N LEU A 93 14.60 -6.22 -11.86
CA LEU A 93 13.40 -6.49 -11.09
C LEU A 93 13.68 -6.21 -9.61
N SER A 94 12.84 -5.42 -8.98
CA SER A 94 12.93 -5.09 -7.56
C SER A 94 11.54 -5.15 -6.92
N ASP A 95 11.48 -5.69 -5.69
CA ASP A 95 10.30 -5.60 -4.86
C ASP A 95 10.28 -4.21 -4.23
N ALA A 96 9.49 -3.33 -4.82
CA ALA A 96 9.31 -1.97 -4.32
C ALA A 96 7.82 -1.65 -4.21
N PRO A 97 7.38 -1.00 -3.13
CA PRO A 97 5.99 -0.58 -2.99
C PRO A 97 5.64 0.47 -4.05
N THR A 98 4.41 0.41 -4.53
CA THR A 98 3.82 1.42 -5.40
C THR A 98 2.45 1.80 -4.87
N MET A 99 2.01 3.03 -5.16
CA MET A 99 0.65 3.43 -4.85
C MET A 99 -0.32 2.60 -5.67
N TRP A 100 -1.39 2.15 -5.03
CA TRP A 100 -2.36 1.25 -5.62
C TRP A 100 -3.78 1.75 -5.38
N ASP A 101 -4.58 1.85 -6.45
CA ASP A 101 -6.00 2.13 -6.37
C ASP A 101 -6.76 0.81 -6.23
N VAL A 102 -7.51 0.66 -5.13
CA VAL A 102 -8.23 -0.57 -4.80
C VAL A 102 -9.54 -0.72 -5.58
N ASP A 103 -10.11 0.39 -6.06
CA ASP A 103 -11.36 0.40 -6.81
C ASP A 103 -11.10 0.06 -8.28
N PHE A 104 -10.10 0.70 -8.90
CA PHE A 104 -9.68 0.43 -10.27
C PHE A 104 -8.67 -0.72 -10.39
N LYS A 105 -8.14 -1.23 -9.27
CA LYS A 105 -7.16 -2.33 -9.20
C LYS A 105 -5.95 -2.10 -10.10
N THR A 106 -5.39 -0.91 -10.01
CA THR A 106 -4.24 -0.47 -10.81
C THR A 106 -3.23 0.32 -9.97
N ALA A 107 -1.98 0.32 -10.43
CA ALA A 107 -0.98 1.23 -9.89
C ALA A 107 -1.32 2.68 -10.29
N VAL A 108 -1.03 3.61 -9.37
CA VAL A 108 -1.29 5.05 -9.55
C VAL A 108 0.04 5.79 -9.63
N ALA A 109 0.17 6.68 -10.61
CA ALA A 109 1.33 7.54 -10.73
C ALA A 109 1.34 8.58 -9.58
N GLN A 110 2.53 8.91 -9.09
CA GLN A 110 2.67 9.86 -7.97
C GLN A 110 2.03 11.23 -8.27
N ALA A 111 2.02 11.64 -9.54
CA ALA A 111 1.41 12.90 -9.98
C ALA A 111 -0.13 12.90 -9.92
N GLU A 112 -0.77 11.73 -9.78
CA GLU A 112 -2.23 11.57 -9.72
C GLU A 112 -2.75 11.49 -8.27
N ILE A 113 -1.84 11.54 -7.29
CA ILE A 113 -2.19 11.45 -5.86
C ILE A 113 -2.59 12.85 -5.38
N GLU A 114 -3.78 12.93 -4.80
CA GLU A 114 -4.27 14.12 -4.12
C GLU A 114 -4.34 13.90 -2.61
N ASP A 115 -3.72 14.77 -1.84
CA ASP A 115 -3.82 14.75 -0.39
C ASP A 115 -5.21 15.24 0.04
N ARG A 116 -5.88 14.43 0.87
CA ARG A 116 -7.19 14.79 1.45
C ARG A 116 -7.13 14.65 2.97
N GLU A 117 -7.42 15.74 3.66
CA GLU A 117 -7.58 15.70 5.11
C GLU A 117 -8.80 14.85 5.49
N LYS A 118 -8.57 13.86 6.35
CA LYS A 118 -9.64 13.05 6.96
C LYS A 118 -9.48 13.10 8.47
N GLY A 119 -10.60 13.26 9.17
CA GLY A 119 -10.64 13.10 10.60
C GLY A 119 -10.18 11.69 10.99
N GLY A 120 -9.24 11.60 11.92
CA GLY A 120 -8.72 10.36 12.45
C GLY A 120 -8.79 10.36 13.97
N LYS A 121 -8.79 9.16 14.57
CA LYS A 121 -8.64 8.99 16.01
C LYS A 121 -7.25 8.49 16.30
N PHE A 122 -6.61 9.05 17.33
CA PHE A 122 -5.35 8.53 17.87
C PHE A 122 -5.62 7.49 18.93
N PHE A 123 -4.95 6.38 18.86
CA PHE A 123 -4.97 5.30 19.81
C PHE A 123 -3.65 5.28 20.56
N LYS A 124 -3.68 5.31 21.89
CA LYS A 124 -2.51 5.10 22.75
C LYS A 124 -2.48 3.66 23.20
N LEU A 125 -1.51 2.91 22.76
CA LEU A 125 -1.43 1.47 22.89
C LEU A 125 -0.23 1.06 23.74
N LYS A 126 -0.40 -0.06 24.46
CA LYS A 126 0.67 -0.71 25.22
C LYS A 126 1.32 -1.79 24.35
N PHE A 127 2.61 -1.65 24.10
CA PHE A 127 3.44 -2.71 23.53
C PHE A 127 4.31 -3.26 24.65
N HIS A 128 3.93 -4.41 25.21
CA HIS A 128 4.62 -5.02 26.33
C HIS A 128 6.01 -5.50 25.94
N PHE A 129 7.02 -5.27 26.79
CA PHE A 129 8.35 -5.78 26.51
C PHE A 129 8.35 -7.30 26.57
N LEU A 130 9.13 -7.91 25.66
CA LEU A 130 9.37 -9.35 25.67
C LEU A 130 10.37 -9.69 26.78
N ASP A 131 9.95 -10.54 27.72
CA ASP A 131 10.88 -11.19 28.64
C ASP A 131 11.54 -12.38 27.90
N GLU A 132 12.79 -12.21 27.50
CA GLU A 132 13.53 -13.20 26.74
C GLU A 132 13.78 -14.51 27.53
N ALA A 133 13.78 -14.46 28.88
CA ALA A 133 13.96 -15.65 29.69
C ALA A 133 12.72 -16.55 29.71
N THR A 134 11.54 -15.95 29.71
CA THR A 134 10.26 -16.68 29.76
C THR A 134 9.55 -16.77 28.42
N ASN A 135 10.01 -16.00 27.41
CA ASN A 135 9.37 -15.80 26.12
C ASN A 135 7.90 -15.34 26.24
N LYS A 136 7.63 -14.43 27.19
CA LYS A 136 6.29 -13.90 27.46
C LYS A 136 6.31 -12.38 27.57
N ALA A 137 5.12 -11.77 27.51
CA ALA A 137 4.93 -10.36 27.80
C ALA A 137 5.25 -10.04 29.27
N SER A 138 6.01 -8.97 29.50
CA SER A 138 6.28 -8.43 30.84
C SER A 138 5.19 -7.43 31.26
N GLU A 139 5.19 -7.01 32.52
CA GLU A 139 4.35 -5.92 33.02
C GLU A 139 4.77 -4.55 32.47
N GLU A 140 6.05 -4.40 32.08
CA GLU A 140 6.60 -3.19 31.50
C GLU A 140 6.14 -3.06 30.05
N TYR A 141 5.80 -1.85 29.62
CA TYR A 141 5.36 -1.60 28.24
C TYR A 141 5.92 -0.29 27.68
N LEU A 142 6.05 -0.25 26.36
CA LEU A 142 6.28 0.96 25.58
C LEU A 142 4.94 1.49 25.07
N THR A 143 4.71 2.80 25.21
CA THR A 143 3.54 3.45 24.64
C THR A 143 3.75 3.78 23.18
N ILE A 144 2.84 3.38 22.31
CA ILE A 144 2.81 3.75 20.90
C ILE A 144 1.51 4.50 20.61
N GLU A 145 1.61 5.61 19.88
CA GLU A 145 0.45 6.35 19.40
C GLU A 145 0.29 6.14 17.90
N THR A 146 -0.88 5.66 17.49
CA THR A 146 -1.18 5.39 16.08
C THR A 146 -2.60 5.81 15.70
N THR A 147 -2.78 6.19 14.45
CA THR A 147 -4.12 6.39 13.83
C THR A 147 -4.60 5.15 13.08
N ARG A 148 -3.75 4.12 12.96
CA ARG A 148 -3.98 2.93 12.15
C ARG A 148 -3.77 1.62 12.92
N PRO A 149 -4.56 1.36 13.97
CA PRO A 149 -4.43 0.14 14.76
C PRO A 149 -4.70 -1.13 13.94
N GLU A 150 -5.38 -1.03 12.80
CA GLU A 150 -5.60 -2.14 11.88
C GLU A 150 -4.33 -2.70 11.26
N LEU A 151 -3.19 -1.99 11.34
CA LEU A 151 -1.91 -2.43 10.78
C LEU A 151 -1.02 -3.17 11.79
N ILE A 152 -1.39 -3.26 13.06
CA ILE A 152 -0.56 -3.89 14.12
C ILE A 152 -0.10 -5.30 13.74
N ALA A 153 -0.91 -6.08 13.03
CA ALA A 153 -0.51 -7.41 12.56
C ALA A 153 0.56 -7.37 11.45
N ALA A 154 0.73 -6.21 10.80
CA ALA A 154 1.75 -5.99 9.77
C ALA A 154 3.00 -5.27 10.29
N ASP A 155 3.07 -4.99 11.60
CA ASP A 155 4.23 -4.35 12.19
C ASP A 155 5.46 -5.26 12.09
N VAL A 156 6.60 -4.65 11.79
CA VAL A 156 7.89 -5.35 11.59
C VAL A 156 9.00 -4.81 12.49
N ALA A 157 8.84 -3.61 13.03
CA ALA A 157 9.80 -2.98 13.94
C ALA A 157 9.15 -1.83 14.73
N ILE A 158 9.86 -1.37 15.74
CA ILE A 158 9.64 -0.07 16.38
C ILE A 158 10.87 0.80 16.08
N VAL A 159 10.67 2.09 15.84
CA VAL A 159 11.77 3.05 15.67
C VAL A 159 11.69 4.15 16.71
N VAL A 160 12.87 4.55 17.21
CA VAL A 160 13.05 5.66 18.13
C VAL A 160 14.22 6.52 17.67
N ASN A 161 14.20 7.81 18.01
CA ASN A 161 15.33 8.67 17.70
C ASN A 161 16.53 8.34 18.61
N PRO A 162 17.73 8.09 18.05
CA PRO A 162 18.91 7.78 18.84
C PRO A 162 19.38 8.95 19.75
N GLU A 163 18.92 10.17 19.47
CA GLU A 163 19.21 11.36 20.29
C GLU A 163 18.13 11.61 21.36
N ASP A 164 17.06 10.82 21.42
CA ASP A 164 16.04 10.93 22.47
C ASP A 164 16.55 10.31 23.76
N GLU A 165 16.89 11.16 24.73
CA GLU A 165 17.40 10.76 26.06
C GLU A 165 16.42 9.83 26.81
N ASN A 166 15.12 9.93 26.53
CA ASN A 166 14.10 9.14 27.22
C ASN A 166 13.96 7.74 26.64
N LEU A 167 14.20 7.54 25.33
CA LEU A 167 13.93 6.29 24.64
C LEU A 167 15.17 5.57 24.12
N LYS A 168 16.32 6.26 23.97
CA LYS A 168 17.53 5.67 23.40
C LYS A 168 18.02 4.41 24.13
N HIS A 169 17.74 4.30 25.45
CA HIS A 169 18.13 3.14 26.25
C HIS A 169 17.32 1.88 25.94
N LEU A 170 16.24 2.01 25.18
CA LEU A 170 15.37 0.90 24.74
C LEU A 170 15.84 0.26 23.43
N ILE A 171 16.77 0.89 22.71
CA ILE A 171 17.30 0.39 21.44
C ILE A 171 17.87 -1.02 21.61
N GLY A 172 17.47 -1.93 20.69
CA GLY A 172 17.84 -3.34 20.73
C GLY A 172 16.96 -4.22 21.63
N ARG A 173 16.10 -3.62 22.48
CA ARG A 173 15.08 -4.39 23.21
C ARG A 173 13.96 -4.81 22.27
N LYS A 174 13.17 -5.80 22.67
CA LYS A 174 12.01 -6.29 21.93
C LYS A 174 10.72 -6.01 22.69
N VAL A 175 9.69 -5.63 21.96
CA VAL A 175 8.31 -5.52 22.44
C VAL A 175 7.42 -6.48 21.66
N LEU A 176 6.25 -6.79 22.22
CA LEU A 176 5.22 -7.61 21.58
C LEU A 176 4.10 -6.71 21.07
N THR A 177 3.64 -6.97 19.88
CA THR A 177 2.41 -6.33 19.39
C THR A 177 1.24 -6.74 20.28
N PRO A 178 0.35 -5.77 20.66
CA PRO A 178 -0.87 -6.11 21.37
C PRO A 178 -1.71 -7.08 20.54
N ILE A 179 -2.48 -7.95 21.19
CA ILE A 179 -3.39 -8.94 20.59
C ILE A 179 -2.68 -10.06 19.84
N PHE A 180 -1.66 -9.76 19.02
CA PHE A 180 -1.04 -10.72 18.09
C PHE A 180 0.28 -11.29 18.57
N SER A 181 0.88 -10.73 19.61
CA SER A 181 2.12 -11.22 20.23
C SER A 181 3.27 -11.43 19.23
N ILE A 182 3.42 -10.54 18.26
CA ILE A 182 4.53 -10.54 17.30
C ILE A 182 5.70 -9.77 17.92
N PRO A 183 6.90 -10.38 18.07
CA PRO A 183 8.06 -9.69 18.60
C PRO A 183 8.60 -8.66 17.62
N LEU A 184 8.76 -7.42 18.08
CA LEU A 184 9.32 -6.31 17.31
C LEU A 184 10.57 -5.80 18.01
N GLU A 185 11.67 -5.66 17.28
CA GLU A 185 12.88 -5.03 17.77
C GLU A 185 12.78 -3.50 17.67
N ILE A 186 13.40 -2.79 18.62
CA ILE A 186 13.46 -1.33 18.66
C ILE A 186 14.76 -0.88 17.99
N PHE A 187 14.63 -0.21 16.84
CA PHE A 187 15.74 0.31 16.05
C PHE A 187 15.95 1.82 16.23
N PRO A 188 17.18 2.30 16.12
CA PRO A 188 17.45 3.72 16.05
C PRO A 188 17.16 4.26 14.64
N HIS A 189 16.49 5.41 14.54
CA HIS A 189 16.37 6.11 13.27
C HIS A 189 16.13 7.60 13.44
N HIS A 190 16.90 8.44 12.73
CA HIS A 190 16.84 9.91 12.86
C HIS A 190 15.53 10.55 12.38
N LEU A 191 14.77 9.88 11.52
CA LEU A 191 13.45 10.34 11.08
C LEU A 191 12.35 10.09 12.13
N ALA A 192 12.61 9.34 13.20
CA ALA A 192 11.67 9.25 14.31
C ALA A 192 11.67 10.60 15.05
N ASP A 193 10.51 11.28 15.09
CA ASP A 193 10.39 12.58 15.74
C ASP A 193 10.08 12.40 17.24
N PRO A 194 11.00 12.78 18.15
CA PRO A 194 10.78 12.65 19.59
C PRO A 194 9.60 13.45 20.14
N LYS A 195 9.12 14.43 19.37
CA LYS A 195 8.00 15.30 19.75
C LYS A 195 6.66 14.83 19.22
N LYS A 196 6.65 13.82 18.36
CA LYS A 196 5.42 13.26 17.76
C LYS A 196 4.94 12.08 18.59
N GLY A 197 3.73 12.19 19.14
CA GLY A 197 3.14 11.14 19.97
C GLY A 197 4.00 10.77 21.17
N SER A 198 4.32 9.49 21.32
CA SER A 198 5.19 8.97 22.40
C SER A 198 6.68 9.08 22.11
N GLY A 199 7.09 9.58 20.94
CA GLY A 199 8.48 9.59 20.48
C GLY A 199 8.94 8.25 19.86
N ALA A 200 8.14 7.19 19.99
CA ALA A 200 8.35 5.90 19.36
C ALA A 200 7.28 5.65 18.29
N ALA A 201 7.67 5.11 17.16
CA ALA A 201 6.76 4.78 16.08
C ALA A 201 6.83 3.30 15.73
N MET A 202 5.65 2.67 15.53
CA MET A 202 5.57 1.36 14.91
C MET A 202 5.83 1.48 13.41
N VAL A 203 6.53 0.51 12.85
CA VAL A 203 6.80 0.39 11.42
C VAL A 203 5.95 -0.73 10.89
N SER A 204 4.87 -0.38 10.21
CA SER A 204 4.02 -1.36 9.52
C SER A 204 4.51 -1.51 8.08
N THR A 205 4.46 -2.71 7.53
CA THR A 205 4.88 -2.92 6.15
C THR A 205 4.11 -2.00 5.20
N TRP A 206 4.81 -0.93 4.78
CA TRP A 206 4.35 0.11 3.86
C TRP A 206 3.07 0.85 4.29
N GLY A 207 2.93 1.12 5.58
CA GLY A 207 1.80 1.85 6.13
C GLY A 207 1.72 3.29 5.61
N ASP A 208 2.88 3.95 5.46
CA ASP A 208 3.04 5.26 4.83
C ASP A 208 4.41 5.39 4.13
N ILE A 209 4.71 6.60 3.60
CA ILE A 209 5.99 6.87 2.91
C ILE A 209 7.18 6.73 3.87
N THR A 210 7.02 7.10 5.13
CA THR A 210 8.09 7.02 6.14
C THR A 210 8.38 5.56 6.49
N ASP A 211 7.35 4.72 6.60
CA ASP A 211 7.50 3.27 6.78
C ASP A 211 8.31 2.63 5.66
N VAL A 212 8.11 3.08 4.40
CA VAL A 212 8.90 2.59 3.24
C VAL A 212 10.38 2.95 3.37
N ILE A 213 10.70 4.14 3.87
CA ILE A 213 12.09 4.57 4.10
C ILE A 213 12.71 3.68 5.18
N TRP A 214 12.07 3.53 6.33
CA TRP A 214 12.53 2.68 7.44
C TRP A 214 12.69 1.22 7.02
N TRP A 215 11.69 0.68 6.31
CA TRP A 215 11.75 -0.69 5.79
C TRP A 215 12.99 -0.91 4.93
N ARG A 216 13.30 0.03 4.02
CA ARG A 216 14.42 -0.08 3.09
C ARG A 216 15.77 0.11 3.80
N GLU A 217 15.89 1.11 4.66
CA GLU A 217 17.15 1.45 5.33
C GLU A 217 17.52 0.45 6.42
N LEU A 218 16.54 -0.17 7.07
CA LEU A 218 16.72 -1.16 8.13
C LEU A 218 16.63 -2.61 7.64
N ASP A 219 16.43 -2.84 6.33
CA ASP A 219 16.28 -4.17 5.72
C ASP A 219 15.22 -5.02 6.43
N LEU A 220 14.03 -4.44 6.69
CA LEU A 220 12.97 -5.07 7.45
C LEU A 220 12.20 -6.11 6.61
N PRO A 221 11.59 -7.13 7.25
CA PRO A 221 10.77 -8.11 6.54
C PRO A 221 9.49 -7.49 5.96
N VAL A 222 8.78 -8.27 5.14
CA VAL A 222 7.50 -7.88 4.54
C VAL A 222 6.37 -8.69 5.17
N HIS A 223 5.45 -8.01 5.87
CA HIS A 223 4.22 -8.57 6.41
C HIS A 223 3.02 -8.01 5.61
N CYS A 224 2.74 -8.59 4.44
CA CYS A 224 1.65 -8.13 3.59
C CYS A 224 0.29 -8.48 4.20
N LEU A 225 -0.46 -7.46 4.59
CA LEU A 225 -1.76 -7.57 5.26
C LEU A 225 -2.94 -7.25 4.35
N ILE A 226 -2.75 -6.37 3.36
CA ILE A 226 -3.82 -5.81 2.55
C ILE A 226 -3.77 -6.38 1.14
N GLY A 227 -4.90 -6.92 0.67
CA GLY A 227 -5.07 -7.40 -0.68
C GLY A 227 -5.27 -6.29 -1.71
N ARG A 228 -5.21 -6.66 -2.99
CA ARG A 228 -5.41 -5.73 -4.11
C ARG A 228 -6.79 -5.09 -4.16
N ASP A 229 -7.76 -5.65 -3.45
CA ASP A 229 -9.12 -5.14 -3.30
C ASP A 229 -9.31 -4.30 -2.01
N GLY A 230 -8.23 -3.99 -1.29
CA GLY A 230 -8.25 -3.19 -0.06
C GLY A 230 -8.78 -3.91 1.17
N ARG A 231 -8.90 -5.25 1.12
CA ARG A 231 -9.35 -6.08 2.26
C ARG A 231 -8.18 -6.72 2.96
N VAL A 232 -8.38 -7.03 4.24
CA VAL A 232 -7.44 -7.84 5.02
C VAL A 232 -7.37 -9.25 4.41
N LEU A 233 -6.15 -9.68 4.09
CA LEU A 233 -5.88 -11.00 3.55
C LEU A 233 -6.05 -12.09 4.61
N ASP A 234 -6.43 -13.27 4.17
CA ASP A 234 -6.21 -14.50 4.92
C ASP A 234 -4.75 -14.95 4.70
N ILE A 235 -3.99 -15.02 5.78
CA ILE A 235 -2.56 -15.34 5.72
C ILE A 235 -2.39 -16.86 5.78
N GLU A 236 -1.97 -17.44 4.67
CA GLU A 236 -1.63 -18.86 4.63
C GLU A 236 -0.54 -19.21 5.65
N GLY A 237 -0.84 -20.08 6.59
CA GLY A 237 0.02 -20.43 7.72
C GLY A 237 -0.15 -19.53 8.95
N GLY A 238 -1.13 -18.61 8.93
CA GLY A 238 -1.49 -17.74 10.05
C GLY A 238 -0.39 -16.77 10.45
N LEU A 239 -0.54 -16.14 11.61
CA LEU A 239 0.42 -15.16 12.15
C LEU A 239 1.71 -15.79 12.71
N ALA A 240 1.78 -17.11 12.82
CA ALA A 240 3.04 -17.81 13.03
C ALA A 240 4.08 -17.47 11.94
N LYS A 241 3.63 -17.20 10.71
CA LYS A 241 4.46 -16.76 9.57
C LYS A 241 5.10 -15.39 9.82
N PHE A 242 4.44 -14.54 10.63
CA PHE A 242 4.94 -13.23 11.03
C PHE A 242 5.68 -13.28 12.38
N GLY A 243 5.91 -14.47 12.91
CA GLY A 243 6.70 -14.68 14.13
C GLY A 243 5.92 -14.54 15.44
N SER A 244 4.59 -14.60 15.43
CA SER A 244 3.81 -14.60 16.67
C SER A 244 4.28 -15.71 17.62
N ILE A 245 4.48 -15.36 18.88
CA ILE A 245 4.86 -16.30 19.95
C ILE A 245 3.65 -17.01 20.59
N ASP A 246 2.44 -16.54 20.27
CA ASP A 246 1.16 -17.16 20.64
C ASP A 246 0.25 -17.24 19.41
N PRO A 247 0.61 -18.07 18.40
CA PRO A 247 -0.09 -18.08 17.12
C PRO A 247 -1.55 -18.54 17.23
N GLU A 248 -1.88 -19.44 18.16
CA GLU A 248 -3.25 -19.92 18.33
C GLU A 248 -4.21 -18.76 18.72
N ASN A 249 -3.83 -17.96 19.71
CA ASN A 249 -4.61 -16.81 20.13
C ASN A 249 -4.57 -15.69 19.09
N ALA A 250 -3.39 -15.46 18.47
CA ALA A 250 -3.22 -14.46 17.43
C ALA A 250 -4.13 -14.75 16.22
N ASP A 251 -4.17 -15.97 15.73
CA ASP A 251 -4.99 -16.39 14.59
C ASP A 251 -6.49 -16.31 14.89
N LYS A 252 -6.90 -16.67 16.12
CA LYS A 252 -8.27 -16.53 16.57
C LYS A 252 -8.74 -15.05 16.51
N ASN A 253 -7.90 -14.14 16.97
CA ASN A 253 -8.18 -12.71 16.92
C ASN A 253 -8.10 -12.17 15.48
N PHE A 254 -7.10 -12.61 14.72
CA PHE A 254 -6.91 -12.20 13.34
C PHE A 254 -8.09 -12.58 12.44
N ALA A 255 -8.69 -13.74 12.67
CA ALA A 255 -9.90 -14.18 11.95
C ALA A 255 -11.06 -13.17 12.03
N ARG A 256 -11.11 -12.33 13.09
CA ARG A 256 -12.12 -11.30 13.25
C ARG A 256 -12.02 -10.17 12.23
N ILE A 257 -10.84 -9.96 11.64
CA ILE A 257 -10.59 -8.88 10.67
C ILE A 257 -10.40 -9.35 9.23
N ILE A 258 -10.17 -10.63 8.97
CA ILE A 258 -10.00 -11.20 7.62
C ILE A 258 -11.19 -10.82 6.73
N GLY A 259 -10.91 -10.41 5.50
CA GLY A 259 -11.89 -10.03 4.48
C GLY A 259 -12.57 -8.67 4.72
N LYS A 260 -12.31 -7.99 5.84
CA LYS A 260 -12.84 -6.66 6.13
C LYS A 260 -12.05 -5.58 5.37
N PHE A 261 -12.73 -4.50 4.97
CA PHE A 261 -12.05 -3.29 4.53
C PHE A 261 -11.33 -2.59 5.69
N MET A 262 -10.30 -1.80 5.41
CA MET A 262 -9.46 -1.17 6.43
C MET A 262 -10.25 -0.41 7.51
N ASN A 263 -11.29 0.35 7.14
CA ASN A 263 -12.12 1.06 8.13
C ASN A 263 -12.90 0.10 9.04
N GLN A 264 -13.37 -1.03 8.51
CA GLN A 264 -14.07 -2.05 9.29
C GLN A 264 -13.09 -2.80 10.20
N ALA A 265 -11.90 -3.12 9.68
CA ALA A 265 -10.83 -3.74 10.45
C ALA A 265 -10.37 -2.82 11.60
N ARG A 266 -10.23 -1.51 11.36
CA ARG A 266 -9.89 -0.51 12.38
C ARG A 266 -10.89 -0.51 13.52
N ASN A 267 -12.19 -0.50 13.21
CA ASN A 267 -13.24 -0.53 14.24
C ASN A 267 -13.20 -1.82 15.05
N GLU A 268 -12.99 -2.95 14.40
CA GLU A 268 -12.86 -4.24 15.09
C GLU A 268 -11.61 -4.31 15.96
N MET A 269 -10.47 -3.78 15.46
CA MET A 269 -9.24 -3.68 16.23
C MET A 269 -9.40 -2.81 17.47
N ALA A 270 -10.15 -1.70 17.39
CA ALA A 270 -10.45 -0.87 18.55
C ALA A 270 -11.18 -1.68 19.63
N VAL A 271 -12.19 -2.46 19.25
CA VAL A 271 -12.91 -3.34 20.18
C VAL A 271 -11.97 -4.38 20.81
N MET A 272 -11.14 -5.05 20.00
CA MET A 272 -10.19 -6.06 20.51
C MET A 272 -9.16 -5.47 21.47
N LEU A 273 -8.69 -4.25 21.20
CA LEU A 273 -7.73 -3.54 22.04
C LEU A 273 -8.36 -3.08 23.38
N GLU A 274 -9.65 -2.73 23.37
CA GLU A 274 -10.42 -2.47 24.60
C GLU A 274 -10.61 -3.77 25.42
N GLU A 275 -10.98 -4.87 24.75
CA GLU A 275 -11.14 -6.19 25.39
C GLU A 275 -9.83 -6.72 26.02
N SER A 276 -8.67 -6.47 25.39
CA SER A 276 -7.37 -6.87 25.93
C SER A 276 -6.84 -5.95 27.03
N GLY A 277 -7.35 -4.72 27.12
CA GLY A 277 -6.88 -3.70 28.06
C GLY A 277 -5.58 -3.02 27.62
N ASP A 278 -5.22 -3.11 26.33
CA ASP A 278 -4.01 -2.51 25.75
C ASP A 278 -4.21 -1.07 25.26
N ILE A 279 -5.40 -0.50 25.40
CA ILE A 279 -5.64 0.94 25.24
C ILE A 279 -5.40 1.66 26.56
N LEU A 280 -4.62 2.74 26.51
CA LEU A 280 -4.32 3.57 27.68
C LEU A 280 -5.36 4.66 27.94
N GLU A 281 -5.94 5.22 26.88
CA GLU A 281 -6.93 6.30 26.92
C GLU A 281 -7.93 6.11 25.78
N ASP A 282 -9.17 6.63 25.97
CA ASP A 282 -10.15 6.66 24.88
C ASP A 282 -9.58 7.39 23.65
N PRO A 283 -9.80 6.85 22.45
CA PRO A 283 -9.30 7.46 21.21
C PRO A 283 -9.83 8.88 21.01
N ARG A 284 -8.94 9.82 20.79
CA ARG A 284 -9.27 11.26 20.57
C ARG A 284 -9.30 11.60 19.11
#